data_6cc7c65235adc843d236f62b73145463
#
_entry.id   6cc7c65235adc843d236f62b73145463
#
_cell.length_a   1.000
_cell.length_b   1.000
_cell.length_c   1.000
_cell.angle_alpha   90.00
_cell.angle_beta   90.00
_cell.angle_gamma   90.00
#
_symmetry.space_group_name_H-M   'P 1'
#
loop_
_entity.id
_entity.type
_entity.pdbx_description
1 polymer ?
#
loop_
_entity_poly.entity_id
_entity_poly.type
_entity_poly.pdbx_seq_one_letter_code
_entity_poly.pdbx_strand_id
1 'polypeptide(L)'
;MKLFRTYGRGAKAAKAMIGSLEQRGSVNTAKVEASVTEIVTGVRERGDAALREYAARFDGLADRDALLVSPAEMKAAWDATAPELQAAMRVARANIQAFAEAQKPKEWMISPAHGVKTGQIVRPLGSVGCYVPGGRYPLPSTLLMTVTPAQVAGVERIVVCSPKPAKETMAAAWLAGVTEFYRVGGAQAIAAMALGTETIARVDKIVGPGNLYVTAAKIMLSGECGIDMPAGPTEIVVTSETGYAAGIAADLVAQAEHDPEALGVLITSNAALGEAVVAEINIQSKGNAIARESLKAQGCVFVTESIAEAQDLTNRLAPEHLSVDAASDLKWVKNAGSVFVGAYAPQSMGDYVSGPNHVLPTGRVGRVRGGLSVMDFVKVITVQQYTRKGLRDLGPHAIALAEAEGLVAHAQSVRVKAGFRAQGPGPGKS
;
A
#
# COMPACT_ATOMS: atom_id res chain seq x y z
N MET A 1 11.30 25.79 -2.19
CA MET A 1 12.18 24.64 -1.85
C MET A 1 13.54 25.11 -1.35
N LYS A 2 14.25 24.30 -0.56
CA LYS A 2 15.59 24.53 -0.06
C LYS A 2 16.61 23.75 -0.87
N LEU A 3 17.71 24.42 -1.32
CA LEU A 3 18.78 23.77 -2.06
C LEU A 3 19.94 23.47 -1.11
N PHE A 4 20.38 22.20 -1.13
CA PHE A 4 21.49 21.66 -0.34
C PHE A 4 22.56 21.09 -1.28
N ARG A 5 23.84 21.35 -0.97
CA ARG A 5 24.97 20.70 -1.64
C ARG A 5 25.58 19.67 -0.70
N THR A 6 25.77 18.44 -1.15
CA THR A 6 26.34 17.36 -0.31
C THR A 6 27.84 17.51 -0.11
N TYR A 7 28.46 18.45 -0.80
CA TYR A 7 29.91 18.73 -0.80
C TYR A 7 30.23 20.17 -0.39
N GLY A 8 31.48 20.43 -0.11
CA GLY A 8 31.99 21.74 0.27
C GLY A 8 31.35 22.26 1.57
N ARG A 9 31.16 23.58 1.63
CA ARG A 9 30.61 24.26 2.82
C ARG A 9 29.15 23.85 3.15
N GLY A 10 28.41 23.33 2.14
CA GLY A 10 27.02 22.89 2.28
C GLY A 10 26.85 21.50 2.92
N ALA A 11 27.87 20.66 2.92
CA ALA A 11 27.81 19.25 3.28
C ALA A 11 27.20 18.99 4.66
N LYS A 12 27.52 19.81 5.67
CA LYS A 12 26.97 19.64 7.02
C LYS A 12 25.45 19.82 7.06
N ALA A 13 24.95 20.84 6.37
CA ALA A 13 23.49 21.11 6.31
C ALA A 13 22.76 20.03 5.50
N ALA A 14 23.32 19.60 4.37
CA ALA A 14 22.81 18.51 3.57
C ALA A 14 22.73 17.21 4.39
N LYS A 15 23.80 16.83 5.09
CA LYS A 15 23.84 15.64 5.95
C LYS A 15 22.77 15.67 7.05
N ALA A 16 22.57 16.81 7.69
CA ALA A 16 21.55 16.97 8.73
C ALA A 16 20.13 16.79 8.14
N MET A 17 19.85 17.38 6.96
CA MET A 17 18.58 17.25 6.30
C MET A 17 18.32 15.81 5.80
N ILE A 18 19.31 15.17 5.20
CA ILE A 18 19.23 13.77 4.80
C ILE A 18 18.92 12.88 6.01
N GLY A 19 19.63 13.06 7.12
CA GLY A 19 19.38 12.30 8.35
C GLY A 19 17.96 12.49 8.89
N SER A 20 17.40 13.68 8.79
CA SER A 20 15.99 13.94 9.14
C SER A 20 15.03 13.19 8.21
N LEU A 21 15.30 13.20 6.90
CA LEU A 21 14.48 12.47 5.92
C LEU A 21 14.57 10.95 6.11
N GLU A 22 15.71 10.43 6.47
CA GLU A 22 15.92 9.01 6.76
C GLU A 22 15.19 8.53 8.03
N GLN A 23 14.91 9.45 8.96
CA GLN A 23 14.16 9.15 10.18
C GLN A 23 12.63 9.24 9.98
N ARG A 24 12.13 9.62 8.82
CA ARG A 24 10.69 9.76 8.52
C ARG A 24 9.89 8.46 8.57
N GLY A 25 10.51 7.31 8.76
CA GLY A 25 9.89 5.99 8.60
C GLY A 25 8.82 5.58 9.61
N SER A 26 8.58 6.31 10.69
CA SER A 26 7.51 5.99 11.63
C SER A 26 6.37 6.99 11.50
N VAL A 27 5.19 6.50 11.12
CA VAL A 27 3.96 7.28 11.29
C VAL A 27 3.79 7.50 12.79
N ASN A 28 3.99 8.74 13.25
CA ASN A 28 3.84 9.06 14.66
C ASN A 28 2.35 9.12 15.02
N THR A 29 1.79 7.99 15.40
CA THR A 29 0.38 7.86 15.80
C THR A 29 0.12 8.29 17.25
N ALA A 30 1.15 8.56 18.04
CA ALA A 30 1.02 8.88 19.47
C ALA A 30 0.07 10.06 19.75
N LYS A 31 0.01 11.04 18.84
CA LYS A 31 -0.90 12.20 18.97
C LYS A 31 -2.39 11.84 18.93
N VAL A 32 -2.75 10.73 18.29
CA VAL A 32 -4.15 10.32 18.09
C VAL A 32 -4.49 8.99 18.80
N GLU A 33 -3.50 8.34 19.40
CA GLU A 33 -3.63 7.00 19.97
C GLU A 33 -4.77 6.90 21.00
N ALA A 34 -4.86 7.84 21.93
CA ALA A 34 -5.92 7.85 22.93
C ALA A 34 -7.32 7.95 22.30
N SER A 35 -7.49 8.86 21.35
CA SER A 35 -8.78 9.03 20.64
C SER A 35 -9.13 7.81 19.79
N VAL A 36 -8.14 7.20 19.14
CA VAL A 36 -8.35 5.99 18.33
C VAL A 36 -8.70 4.79 19.22
N THR A 37 -8.04 4.67 20.38
CA THR A 37 -8.36 3.63 21.37
C THR A 37 -9.79 3.75 21.86
N GLU A 38 -10.24 4.98 22.18
CA GLU A 38 -11.64 5.24 22.58
C GLU A 38 -12.61 4.80 21.48
N ILE A 39 -12.37 5.20 20.24
CA ILE A 39 -13.23 4.85 19.09
C ILE A 39 -13.26 3.34 18.86
N VAL A 40 -12.12 2.67 18.83
CA VAL A 40 -12.02 1.22 18.63
C VAL A 40 -12.72 0.46 19.74
N THR A 41 -12.51 0.85 21.00
CA THR A 41 -13.19 0.25 22.16
C THR A 41 -14.69 0.46 22.08
N GLY A 42 -15.13 1.67 21.75
CA GLY A 42 -16.56 1.99 21.58
C GLY A 42 -17.24 1.11 20.53
N VAL A 43 -16.61 0.93 19.36
CA VAL A 43 -17.15 0.04 18.31
C VAL A 43 -17.12 -1.42 18.76
N ARG A 44 -16.08 -1.89 19.44
CA ARG A 44 -15.98 -3.25 19.97
C ARG A 44 -17.10 -3.60 20.95
N GLU A 45 -17.42 -2.67 21.85
CA GLU A 45 -18.38 -2.90 22.94
C GLU A 45 -19.82 -2.65 22.52
N ARG A 46 -20.08 -1.69 21.62
CA ARG A 46 -21.42 -1.19 21.31
C ARG A 46 -21.83 -1.35 19.84
N GLY A 47 -20.98 -1.94 18.99
CA GLY A 47 -21.29 -2.25 17.59
C GLY A 47 -21.82 -1.04 16.81
N ASP A 48 -22.98 -1.24 16.14
CA ASP A 48 -23.63 -0.21 15.33
C ASP A 48 -24.02 1.05 16.09
N ALA A 49 -24.32 0.94 17.39
CA ALA A 49 -24.67 2.12 18.19
C ALA A 49 -23.49 3.11 18.27
N ALA A 50 -22.27 2.61 18.54
CA ALA A 50 -21.08 3.45 18.51
C ALA A 50 -20.73 3.92 17.10
N LEU A 51 -20.86 3.05 16.10
CA LEU A 51 -20.58 3.39 14.72
C LEU A 51 -21.44 4.55 14.24
N ARG A 52 -22.75 4.57 14.55
CA ARG A 52 -23.68 5.65 14.22
C ARG A 52 -23.36 6.94 14.97
N GLU A 53 -23.07 6.84 16.28
CA GLU A 53 -22.65 7.98 17.08
C GLU A 53 -21.41 8.68 16.47
N TYR A 54 -20.38 7.90 16.13
CA TYR A 54 -19.16 8.46 15.51
C TYR A 54 -19.41 8.95 14.08
N ALA A 55 -20.22 8.26 13.28
CA ALA A 55 -20.58 8.71 11.93
C ALA A 55 -21.37 10.03 11.98
N ALA A 56 -22.27 10.21 12.93
CA ALA A 56 -22.97 11.48 13.16
C ALA A 56 -21.97 12.59 13.54
N ARG A 57 -21.09 12.30 14.50
CA ARG A 57 -20.13 13.27 15.04
C ARG A 57 -19.06 13.69 14.03
N PHE A 58 -18.49 12.75 13.28
CA PHE A 58 -17.33 13.00 12.43
C PHE A 58 -17.68 13.07 10.93
N ASP A 59 -18.64 12.26 10.50
CA ASP A 59 -19.03 12.17 9.11
C ASP A 59 -20.31 12.98 8.80
N GLY A 60 -20.99 13.52 9.84
CA GLY A 60 -22.21 14.32 9.71
C GLY A 60 -23.38 13.50 9.14
N LEU A 61 -23.39 12.19 9.38
CA LEU A 61 -24.49 11.31 9.00
C LEU A 61 -25.65 11.52 9.98
N ALA A 62 -26.84 11.81 9.47
CA ALA A 62 -28.02 11.95 10.32
C ALA A 62 -28.50 10.56 10.80
N ASP A 63 -29.11 10.50 12.01
CA ASP A 63 -29.57 9.23 12.60
C ASP A 63 -30.53 8.44 11.70
N ARG A 64 -31.34 9.14 10.91
CA ARG A 64 -32.29 8.56 9.94
C ARG A 64 -31.63 8.03 8.67
N ASP A 65 -30.39 8.41 8.39
CA ASP A 65 -29.72 8.04 7.16
C ASP A 65 -29.23 6.59 7.23
N ALA A 66 -29.38 5.88 6.12
CA ALA A 66 -28.83 4.53 6.02
C ALA A 66 -27.31 4.56 5.99
N LEU A 67 -26.66 3.65 6.74
CA LEU A 67 -25.22 3.44 6.62
C LEU A 67 -24.86 2.93 5.22
N LEU A 68 -25.66 2.02 4.68
CA LEU A 68 -25.46 1.42 3.35
C LEU A 68 -25.88 2.39 2.24
N VAL A 69 -25.02 2.59 1.27
CA VAL A 69 -25.36 3.21 -0.03
C VAL A 69 -26.06 2.18 -0.90
N SER A 70 -27.29 2.45 -1.29
CA SER A 70 -28.06 1.51 -2.11
C SER A 70 -27.53 1.41 -3.54
N PRO A 71 -27.75 0.27 -4.21
CA PRO A 71 -27.43 0.15 -5.64
C PRO A 71 -28.12 1.21 -6.52
N ALA A 72 -29.32 1.64 -6.14
CA ALA A 72 -30.05 2.68 -6.86
C ALA A 72 -29.35 4.04 -6.78
N GLU A 73 -28.79 4.41 -5.60
CA GLU A 73 -28.03 5.65 -5.43
C GLU A 73 -26.72 5.60 -6.23
N MET A 74 -26.00 4.49 -6.20
CA MET A 74 -24.79 4.31 -6.99
C MET A 74 -25.08 4.40 -8.48
N LYS A 75 -26.20 3.79 -8.95
CA LYS A 75 -26.65 3.89 -10.34
C LYS A 75 -27.01 5.32 -10.71
N ALA A 76 -27.78 6.01 -9.89
CA ALA A 76 -28.15 7.40 -10.12
C ALA A 76 -26.90 8.30 -10.20
N ALA A 77 -25.91 8.07 -9.34
CA ALA A 77 -24.63 8.76 -9.39
C ALA A 77 -23.89 8.51 -10.71
N TRP A 78 -23.87 7.25 -11.19
CA TRP A 78 -23.29 6.91 -12.49
C TRP A 78 -24.01 7.60 -13.63
N ASP A 79 -25.34 7.54 -13.68
CA ASP A 79 -26.15 8.11 -14.75
C ASP A 79 -26.02 9.65 -14.81
N ALA A 80 -25.77 10.30 -13.65
CA ALA A 80 -25.54 11.75 -13.52
C ALA A 80 -24.08 12.17 -13.74
N THR A 81 -23.16 11.21 -13.98
CA THR A 81 -21.73 11.51 -14.24
C THR A 81 -21.53 11.82 -15.73
N ALA A 82 -20.72 12.87 -16.02
CA ALA A 82 -20.41 13.26 -17.37
C ALA A 82 -19.81 12.11 -18.20
N PRO A 83 -20.18 11.96 -19.49
CA PRO A 83 -19.71 10.87 -20.33
C PRO A 83 -18.19 10.75 -20.42
N GLU A 84 -17.49 11.89 -20.43
CA GLU A 84 -16.02 11.95 -20.47
C GLU A 84 -15.41 11.32 -19.21
N LEU A 85 -15.95 11.61 -18.03
CA LEU A 85 -15.49 11.02 -16.77
C LEU A 85 -15.85 9.53 -16.68
N GLN A 86 -17.03 9.13 -17.16
CA GLN A 86 -17.39 7.72 -17.28
C GLN A 86 -16.40 6.97 -18.19
N ALA A 87 -16.02 7.54 -19.32
CA ALA A 87 -15.03 6.96 -20.23
C ALA A 87 -13.66 6.84 -19.57
N ALA A 88 -13.21 7.90 -18.87
CA ALA A 88 -11.95 7.89 -18.14
C ALA A 88 -11.92 6.80 -17.04
N MET A 89 -13.00 6.65 -16.25
CA MET A 89 -13.10 5.60 -15.23
C MET A 89 -13.06 4.18 -15.85
N ARG A 90 -13.69 3.97 -17.01
CA ARG A 90 -13.63 2.67 -17.72
C ARG A 90 -12.21 2.35 -18.18
N VAL A 91 -11.49 3.34 -18.75
CA VAL A 91 -10.08 3.18 -19.15
C VAL A 91 -9.21 2.87 -17.93
N ALA A 92 -9.34 3.66 -16.87
CA ALA A 92 -8.60 3.44 -15.63
C ALA A 92 -8.82 2.02 -15.09
N ARG A 93 -10.07 1.60 -14.94
CA ARG A 93 -10.42 0.25 -14.46
C ARG A 93 -9.83 -0.85 -15.35
N ALA A 94 -9.92 -0.70 -16.68
CA ALA A 94 -9.39 -1.70 -17.61
C ALA A 94 -7.86 -1.84 -17.48
N ASN A 95 -7.13 -0.73 -17.37
CA ASN A 95 -5.68 -0.76 -17.21
C ASN A 95 -5.26 -1.31 -15.84
N ILE A 96 -5.97 -0.96 -14.76
CA ILE A 96 -5.74 -1.52 -13.41
C ILE A 96 -5.98 -3.05 -13.45
N GLN A 97 -7.06 -3.50 -14.09
CA GLN A 97 -7.36 -4.91 -14.23
C GLN A 97 -6.26 -5.65 -14.98
N ALA A 98 -5.86 -5.15 -16.15
CA ALA A 98 -4.81 -5.77 -16.95
C ALA A 98 -3.47 -5.89 -16.19
N PHE A 99 -3.11 -4.83 -15.45
CA PHE A 99 -1.90 -4.83 -14.64
C PHE A 99 -2.00 -5.83 -13.48
N ALA A 100 -3.12 -5.86 -12.76
CA ALA A 100 -3.36 -6.79 -11.66
C ALA A 100 -3.36 -8.25 -12.13
N GLU A 101 -3.93 -8.55 -13.31
CA GLU A 101 -3.87 -9.89 -13.90
C GLU A 101 -2.44 -10.34 -14.18
N ALA A 102 -1.59 -9.43 -14.70
CA ALA A 102 -0.18 -9.71 -14.93
C ALA A 102 0.62 -9.97 -13.63
N GLN A 103 0.20 -9.37 -12.51
CA GLN A 103 0.83 -9.57 -11.20
C GLN A 103 0.41 -10.87 -10.50
N LYS A 104 -0.61 -11.57 -10.99
CA LYS A 104 -1.19 -12.74 -10.32
C LYS A 104 -0.15 -13.85 -10.16
N PRO A 105 0.08 -14.38 -8.95
CA PRO A 105 1.06 -15.44 -8.73
C PRO A 105 0.58 -16.73 -9.38
N LYS A 106 1.53 -17.52 -9.91
CA LYS A 106 1.25 -18.80 -10.57
C LYS A 106 1.27 -19.94 -9.56
N GLU A 107 0.41 -20.92 -9.77
CA GLU A 107 0.51 -22.22 -9.13
C GLU A 107 1.58 -23.07 -9.84
N TRP A 108 2.35 -23.80 -9.08
CA TRP A 108 3.39 -24.68 -9.63
C TRP A 108 3.74 -25.84 -8.67
N MET A 109 4.28 -26.91 -9.24
CA MET A 109 4.81 -28.07 -8.52
C MET A 109 6.17 -28.43 -9.10
N ILE A 110 7.12 -28.75 -8.23
CA ILE A 110 8.45 -29.29 -8.58
C ILE A 110 8.66 -30.65 -7.90
N SER A 111 9.63 -31.39 -8.36
CA SER A 111 10.06 -32.66 -7.76
C SER A 111 11.49 -32.56 -7.29
N PRO A 112 11.74 -32.09 -6.05
CA PRO A 112 13.12 -31.94 -5.52
C PRO A 112 13.83 -33.28 -5.30
N ALA A 113 13.08 -34.38 -5.15
CA ALA A 113 13.60 -35.71 -5.05
C ALA A 113 12.61 -36.70 -5.66
N HIS A 114 13.09 -37.93 -5.97
CA HIS A 114 12.23 -38.99 -6.48
C HIS A 114 11.09 -39.31 -5.50
N GLY A 115 9.86 -39.28 -6.00
CA GLY A 115 8.67 -39.54 -5.18
C GLY A 115 8.27 -38.44 -4.21
N VAL A 116 8.84 -37.23 -4.36
CA VAL A 116 8.48 -36.00 -3.61
C VAL A 116 8.02 -34.94 -4.58
N LYS A 117 6.88 -34.33 -4.30
CA LYS A 117 6.38 -33.14 -5.00
C LYS A 117 6.14 -32.03 -3.99
N THR A 118 6.65 -30.85 -4.29
CA THR A 118 6.41 -29.64 -3.51
C THR A 118 6.02 -28.49 -4.41
N GLY A 119 5.18 -27.59 -3.93
CA GLY A 119 4.74 -26.48 -4.74
C GLY A 119 3.87 -25.52 -3.98
N GLN A 120 3.12 -24.74 -4.73
CA GLN A 120 2.16 -23.78 -4.16
C GLN A 120 0.85 -23.77 -4.93
N ILE A 121 -0.22 -23.51 -4.20
CA ILE A 121 -1.52 -23.12 -4.72
C ILE A 121 -1.86 -21.73 -4.28
N VAL A 122 -2.68 -21.03 -5.08
CA VAL A 122 -3.08 -19.65 -4.84
C VAL A 122 -4.57 -19.60 -4.55
N ARG A 123 -4.95 -18.98 -3.45
CA ARG A 123 -6.35 -18.85 -3.04
C ARG A 123 -6.65 -17.40 -2.67
N PRO A 124 -7.77 -16.81 -3.11
CA PRO A 124 -8.17 -15.47 -2.69
C PRO A 124 -8.42 -15.40 -1.18
N LEU A 125 -8.37 -14.19 -0.64
CA LEU A 125 -8.99 -13.90 0.65
C LEU A 125 -10.51 -14.09 0.53
N GLY A 126 -11.18 -14.41 1.63
CA GLY A 126 -12.64 -14.54 1.64
C GLY A 126 -13.32 -13.18 1.57
N SER A 127 -12.76 -12.19 2.26
CA SER A 127 -13.34 -10.85 2.36
C SER A 127 -12.29 -9.75 2.49
N VAL A 128 -12.58 -8.57 1.93
CA VAL A 128 -11.68 -7.41 2.01
C VAL A 128 -12.48 -6.12 2.22
N GLY A 129 -11.98 -5.27 3.11
CA GLY A 129 -12.46 -3.91 3.32
C GLY A 129 -11.60 -2.91 2.53
N CYS A 130 -12.21 -2.16 1.64
CA CYS A 130 -11.58 -1.09 0.86
C CYS A 130 -11.94 0.26 1.48
N TYR A 131 -11.00 0.89 2.15
CA TYR A 131 -11.21 2.23 2.69
C TYR A 131 -10.91 3.28 1.62
N VAL A 132 -11.88 4.13 1.34
CA VAL A 132 -11.75 5.24 0.40
C VAL A 132 -11.90 6.55 1.19
N PRO A 133 -10.85 7.38 1.29
CA PRO A 133 -10.95 8.63 2.01
C PRO A 133 -12.05 9.53 1.43
N GLY A 134 -12.71 10.25 2.30
CA GLY A 134 -13.57 11.37 1.95
C GLY A 134 -12.93 12.67 2.43
N GLY A 135 -13.48 13.80 2.08
CA GLY A 135 -13.07 15.11 2.59
C GLY A 135 -12.78 16.12 1.52
N ARG A 136 -11.52 16.51 1.33
CA ARG A 136 -11.16 17.65 0.46
C ARG A 136 -11.51 17.42 -1.02
N TYR A 137 -11.33 16.19 -1.50
CA TYR A 137 -11.55 15.82 -2.91
C TYR A 137 -12.29 14.49 -3.02
N PRO A 138 -13.12 14.28 -4.06
CA PRO A 138 -13.61 12.95 -4.41
C PRO A 138 -12.46 12.07 -4.91
N LEU A 139 -12.45 10.80 -4.50
CA LEU A 139 -11.38 9.85 -4.86
C LEU A 139 -11.93 8.59 -5.56
N PRO A 140 -12.58 8.73 -6.73
CA PRO A 140 -13.03 7.57 -7.51
C PRO A 140 -11.86 6.65 -7.92
N SER A 141 -10.68 7.22 -8.15
CA SER A 141 -9.46 6.45 -8.45
C SER A 141 -9.09 5.49 -7.33
N THR A 142 -9.11 5.94 -6.06
CA THR A 142 -8.80 5.07 -4.92
C THR A 142 -9.78 3.91 -4.81
N LEU A 143 -11.06 4.12 -5.11
CA LEU A 143 -12.03 3.03 -5.16
C LEU A 143 -11.65 2.01 -6.24
N LEU A 144 -11.35 2.46 -7.46
CA LEU A 144 -10.94 1.57 -8.54
C LEU A 144 -9.62 0.84 -8.23
N MET A 145 -8.65 1.54 -7.63
CA MET A 145 -7.34 1.00 -7.26
C MET A 145 -7.39 -0.05 -6.13
N THR A 146 -8.42 -0.02 -5.29
CA THR A 146 -8.58 -1.00 -4.20
C THR A 146 -9.51 -2.14 -4.60
N VAL A 147 -10.65 -1.84 -5.22
CA VAL A 147 -11.67 -2.84 -5.57
C VAL A 147 -11.25 -3.71 -6.77
N THR A 148 -10.70 -3.10 -7.82
CA THR A 148 -10.39 -3.87 -9.06
C THR A 148 -9.36 -4.97 -8.83
N PRO A 149 -8.21 -4.76 -8.16
CA PRO A 149 -7.27 -5.86 -7.90
C PRO A 149 -7.83 -6.91 -6.95
N ALA A 150 -8.71 -6.54 -5.99
CA ALA A 150 -9.42 -7.51 -5.15
C ALA A 150 -10.33 -8.43 -6.00
N GLN A 151 -11.04 -7.86 -6.98
CA GLN A 151 -11.86 -8.64 -7.93
C GLN A 151 -11.00 -9.55 -8.81
N VAL A 152 -9.87 -9.05 -9.33
CA VAL A 152 -8.92 -9.87 -10.11
C VAL A 152 -8.37 -11.04 -9.30
N ALA A 153 -8.10 -10.82 -8.02
CA ALA A 153 -7.67 -11.89 -7.11
C ALA A 153 -8.74 -12.97 -6.92
N GLY A 154 -10.03 -12.63 -7.13
CA GLY A 154 -11.16 -13.51 -6.91
C GLY A 154 -11.74 -13.43 -5.49
N VAL A 155 -11.57 -12.29 -4.80
CA VAL A 155 -12.18 -12.04 -3.48
C VAL A 155 -13.70 -12.03 -3.63
N GLU A 156 -14.38 -12.86 -2.86
CA GLU A 156 -15.84 -13.05 -2.98
C GLU A 156 -16.62 -11.87 -2.39
N ARG A 157 -16.17 -11.34 -1.24
CA ARG A 157 -16.84 -10.26 -0.53
C ARG A 157 -15.92 -9.03 -0.42
N ILE A 158 -16.34 -7.92 -1.03
CA ILE A 158 -15.62 -6.65 -1.02
C ILE A 158 -16.51 -5.58 -0.41
N VAL A 159 -16.08 -5.07 0.75
CA VAL A 159 -16.75 -4.00 1.50
C VAL A 159 -16.04 -2.68 1.23
N VAL A 160 -16.77 -1.64 0.88
CA VAL A 160 -16.23 -0.29 0.73
C VAL A 160 -16.74 0.59 1.86
N CYS A 161 -15.85 1.33 2.52
CA CYS A 161 -16.21 2.38 3.47
C CYS A 161 -15.64 3.73 3.01
N SER A 162 -16.49 4.76 3.00
CA SER A 162 -16.08 6.14 2.66
C SER A 162 -16.97 7.14 3.41
N PRO A 163 -16.41 8.13 4.13
CA PRO A 163 -17.20 9.17 4.74
C PRO A 163 -17.78 10.09 3.67
N LYS A 164 -19.07 10.43 3.77
CA LYS A 164 -19.74 11.36 2.84
C LYS A 164 -19.35 11.10 1.35
N PRO A 165 -19.60 9.88 0.82
CA PRO A 165 -19.11 9.54 -0.51
C PRO A 165 -19.65 10.52 -1.57
N ALA A 166 -18.74 11.12 -2.33
CA ALA A 166 -19.08 11.99 -3.42
C ALA A 166 -19.74 11.21 -4.57
N LYS A 167 -20.47 11.94 -5.42
CA LYS A 167 -21.14 11.37 -6.59
C LYS A 167 -20.17 10.55 -7.46
N GLU A 168 -18.97 11.06 -7.70
CA GLU A 168 -17.92 10.43 -8.50
C GLU A 168 -17.43 9.09 -7.87
N THR A 169 -17.33 9.04 -6.55
CA THR A 169 -16.95 7.82 -5.81
C THR A 169 -18.07 6.77 -5.88
N MET A 170 -19.33 7.20 -5.74
CA MET A 170 -20.49 6.30 -5.91
C MET A 170 -20.60 5.79 -7.36
N ALA A 171 -20.32 6.65 -8.35
CA ALA A 171 -20.29 6.25 -9.76
C ALA A 171 -19.19 5.21 -10.03
N ALA A 172 -18.00 5.37 -9.47
CA ALA A 172 -16.93 4.38 -9.56
C ALA A 172 -17.32 3.05 -8.89
N ALA A 173 -18.04 3.10 -7.76
CA ALA A 173 -18.55 1.90 -7.09
C ALA A 173 -19.57 1.15 -7.96
N TRP A 174 -20.47 1.87 -8.63
CA TRP A 174 -21.39 1.28 -9.61
C TRP A 174 -20.64 0.61 -10.76
N LEU A 175 -19.67 1.31 -11.37
CA LEU A 175 -18.84 0.77 -12.44
C LEU A 175 -18.08 -0.50 -12.01
N ALA A 176 -17.59 -0.51 -10.78
CA ALA A 176 -16.88 -1.67 -10.21
C ALA A 176 -17.82 -2.79 -9.72
N GLY A 177 -19.15 -2.59 -9.73
CA GLY A 177 -20.10 -3.60 -9.27
C GLY A 177 -20.07 -3.84 -7.77
N VAL A 178 -19.74 -2.81 -6.97
CA VAL A 178 -19.72 -2.90 -5.51
C VAL A 178 -21.15 -3.09 -4.99
N THR A 179 -21.33 -4.03 -4.07
CA THR A 179 -22.63 -4.33 -3.45
C THR A 179 -22.71 -3.89 -1.99
N GLU A 180 -21.59 -3.81 -1.29
CA GLU A 180 -21.49 -3.37 0.09
C GLU A 180 -20.69 -2.07 0.18
N PHE A 181 -21.37 -0.93 0.20
CA PHE A 181 -20.75 0.39 0.31
C PHE A 181 -21.37 1.16 1.47
N TYR A 182 -20.56 1.52 2.47
CA TYR A 182 -21.02 2.17 3.69
C TYR A 182 -20.50 3.61 3.82
N ARG A 183 -21.41 4.51 4.30
CA ARG A 183 -21.15 5.94 4.53
C ARG A 183 -20.49 6.18 5.88
N VAL A 184 -19.38 5.54 6.12
CA VAL A 184 -18.60 5.69 7.36
C VAL A 184 -17.14 5.88 7.05
N GLY A 185 -16.47 6.75 7.81
CA GLY A 185 -15.07 7.08 7.65
C GLY A 185 -14.26 6.90 8.92
N GLY A 186 -13.02 7.39 8.91
CA GLY A 186 -12.17 7.47 10.08
C GLY A 186 -11.83 6.13 10.75
N ALA A 187 -11.38 6.21 11.99
CA ALA A 187 -11.02 5.05 12.81
C ALA A 187 -12.22 4.11 13.06
N GLN A 188 -13.44 4.66 13.15
CA GLN A 188 -14.65 3.89 13.36
C GLN A 188 -15.00 2.97 12.18
N ALA A 189 -14.72 3.39 10.95
CA ALA A 189 -14.89 2.54 9.77
C ALA A 189 -13.88 1.38 9.76
N ILE A 190 -12.63 1.66 10.12
CA ILE A 190 -11.58 0.64 10.25
C ILE A 190 -11.95 -0.36 11.36
N ALA A 191 -12.42 0.13 12.51
CA ALA A 191 -12.87 -0.71 13.63
C ALA A 191 -14.06 -1.60 13.22
N ALA A 192 -15.08 -1.02 12.55
CA ALA A 192 -16.23 -1.78 12.07
C ALA A 192 -15.85 -2.89 11.10
N MET A 193 -14.99 -2.61 10.12
CA MET A 193 -14.52 -3.63 9.17
C MET A 193 -13.65 -4.69 9.84
N ALA A 194 -12.80 -4.33 10.81
CA ALA A 194 -11.89 -5.27 11.46
C ALA A 194 -12.58 -6.17 12.49
N LEU A 195 -13.51 -5.62 13.26
CA LEU A 195 -14.16 -6.30 14.40
C LEU A 195 -15.51 -6.91 14.02
N GLY A 196 -16.19 -6.29 13.07
CA GLY A 196 -17.57 -6.56 12.74
C GLY A 196 -18.53 -5.75 13.61
N THR A 197 -19.71 -5.44 13.07
CA THR A 197 -20.87 -4.88 13.76
C THR A 197 -22.12 -5.60 13.25
N GLU A 198 -23.29 -5.21 13.71
CA GLU A 198 -24.56 -5.79 13.25
C GLU A 198 -24.80 -5.52 11.75
N THR A 199 -24.33 -4.35 11.25
CA THR A 199 -24.50 -3.94 9.84
C THR A 199 -23.31 -4.32 8.97
N ILE A 200 -22.09 -4.21 9.48
CA ILE A 200 -20.85 -4.45 8.72
C ILE A 200 -20.19 -5.72 9.25
N ALA A 201 -20.33 -6.83 8.53
CA ALA A 201 -19.65 -8.05 8.93
C ALA A 201 -18.13 -7.90 8.78
N ARG A 202 -17.38 -8.51 9.70
CA ARG A 202 -15.91 -8.50 9.72
C ARG A 202 -15.30 -8.93 8.37
N VAL A 203 -14.14 -8.34 8.03
CA VAL A 203 -13.35 -8.71 6.86
C VAL A 203 -11.99 -9.32 7.25
N ASP A 204 -11.36 -10.03 6.32
CA ASP A 204 -10.06 -10.66 6.54
C ASP A 204 -8.90 -9.67 6.43
N LYS A 205 -9.05 -8.64 5.59
CA LYS A 205 -8.00 -7.62 5.36
C LYS A 205 -8.63 -6.27 5.02
N ILE A 206 -8.00 -5.19 5.48
CA ILE A 206 -8.38 -3.82 5.16
C ILE A 206 -7.27 -3.17 4.34
N VAL A 207 -7.65 -2.55 3.22
CA VAL A 207 -6.74 -1.84 2.31
C VAL A 207 -7.22 -0.43 2.02
N GLY A 208 -6.34 0.42 1.55
CA GLY A 208 -6.63 1.79 1.15
C GLY A 208 -5.95 2.83 2.03
N PRO A 209 -5.66 4.02 1.46
CA PRO A 209 -5.02 5.12 2.17
C PRO A 209 -5.98 5.81 3.13
N GLY A 210 -5.46 6.56 4.09
CA GLY A 210 -6.26 7.32 5.02
C GLY A 210 -5.43 8.31 5.82
N ASN A 211 -6.10 9.15 6.60
CA ASN A 211 -5.46 10.08 7.50
C ASN A 211 -4.81 9.37 8.70
N LEU A 212 -4.19 10.15 9.58
CA LEU A 212 -3.48 9.63 10.76
C LEU A 212 -4.36 8.75 11.67
N TYR A 213 -5.65 9.06 11.82
CA TYR A 213 -6.61 8.26 12.61
C TYR A 213 -6.88 6.90 11.97
N VAL A 214 -7.05 6.88 10.65
CA VAL A 214 -7.23 5.63 9.87
C VAL A 214 -5.99 4.76 9.97
N THR A 215 -4.81 5.36 9.79
CA THR A 215 -3.53 4.64 9.89
C THR A 215 -3.31 4.10 11.30
N ALA A 216 -3.59 4.88 12.35
CA ALA A 216 -3.48 4.44 13.74
C ALA A 216 -4.43 3.27 14.04
N ALA A 217 -5.68 3.34 13.58
CA ALA A 217 -6.65 2.25 13.75
C ALA A 217 -6.21 0.97 13.01
N LYS A 218 -5.69 1.08 11.78
CA LYS A 218 -5.14 -0.06 11.02
C LYS A 218 -3.98 -0.72 11.78
N ILE A 219 -3.03 0.07 12.28
CA ILE A 219 -1.89 -0.44 13.08
C ILE A 219 -2.41 -1.13 14.35
N MET A 220 -3.31 -0.50 15.10
CA MET A 220 -3.86 -1.04 16.35
C MET A 220 -4.56 -2.38 16.14
N LEU A 221 -5.29 -2.53 15.03
CA LEU A 221 -6.10 -3.71 14.72
C LEU A 221 -5.38 -4.74 13.83
N SER A 222 -4.10 -4.51 13.48
CA SER A 222 -3.33 -5.40 12.59
C SER A 222 -3.12 -6.81 13.12
N GLY A 223 -3.25 -7.03 14.44
CA GLY A 223 -3.26 -8.35 15.05
C GLY A 223 -4.59 -9.11 14.92
N GLU A 224 -5.67 -8.43 14.59
CA GLU A 224 -7.02 -9.01 14.48
C GLU A 224 -7.50 -9.09 13.02
N CYS A 225 -7.09 -8.14 12.19
CA CYS A 225 -7.44 -8.07 10.77
C CYS A 225 -6.20 -7.69 9.96
N GLY A 226 -5.93 -8.37 8.85
CA GLY A 226 -4.82 -8.02 7.99
C GLY A 226 -4.94 -6.58 7.49
N ILE A 227 -3.80 -5.91 7.27
CA ILE A 227 -3.76 -4.58 6.65
C ILE A 227 -2.82 -4.59 5.44
N ASP A 228 -2.95 -3.62 4.55
CA ASP A 228 -1.99 -3.39 3.45
C ASP A 228 -0.66 -2.86 4.00
N MET A 229 -0.66 -1.62 4.50
CA MET A 229 0.51 -0.96 5.08
C MET A 229 0.10 0.26 5.91
N PRO A 230 0.93 0.71 6.85
CA PRO A 230 0.83 2.05 7.40
C PRO A 230 1.16 3.07 6.31
N ALA A 231 0.34 4.10 6.14
CA ALA A 231 0.56 5.19 5.20
C ALA A 231 0.72 6.52 5.96
N GLY A 232 1.75 7.28 5.59
CA GLY A 232 1.99 8.65 6.01
C GLY A 232 1.69 9.65 4.88
N PRO A 233 2.15 10.90 5.02
CA PRO A 233 2.07 11.87 3.95
C PRO A 233 2.75 11.40 2.68
N THR A 234 2.19 11.76 1.55
CA THR A 234 2.70 11.34 0.23
C THR A 234 4.06 11.97 -0.09
N GLU A 235 4.84 11.31 -0.93
CA GLU A 235 6.22 11.72 -1.24
C GLU A 235 6.62 11.40 -2.68
N ILE A 236 7.40 12.32 -3.28
CA ILE A 236 8.08 12.09 -4.56
C ILE A 236 9.57 12.42 -4.44
N VAL A 237 10.39 11.56 -5.02
CA VAL A 237 11.78 11.85 -5.34
C VAL A 237 11.94 11.83 -6.86
N VAL A 238 12.50 12.90 -7.41
CA VAL A 238 12.97 12.94 -8.78
C VAL A 238 14.49 12.82 -8.75
N THR A 239 15.07 11.83 -9.43
CA THR A 239 16.52 11.68 -9.59
C THR A 239 16.82 11.87 -11.08
N SER A 240 17.40 13.03 -11.42
CA SER A 240 17.56 13.44 -12.81
C SER A 240 18.84 14.24 -13.03
N GLU A 241 19.51 13.95 -14.14
CA GLU A 241 20.69 14.68 -14.62
C GLU A 241 20.40 15.48 -15.88
N THR A 242 19.44 15.04 -16.68
CA THR A 242 19.18 15.54 -18.05
C THR A 242 17.75 15.99 -18.27
N GLY A 243 16.86 15.83 -17.28
CA GLY A 243 15.46 16.23 -17.38
C GLY A 243 15.28 17.73 -17.56
N TYR A 244 14.15 18.14 -18.15
CA TYR A 244 13.86 19.57 -18.29
C TYR A 244 13.17 20.13 -17.03
N ALA A 245 13.64 21.29 -16.59
CA ALA A 245 13.28 21.86 -15.29
C ALA A 245 11.76 22.06 -15.11
N ALA A 246 11.05 22.50 -16.16
CA ALA A 246 9.62 22.75 -16.09
C ALA A 246 8.80 21.48 -15.85
N GLY A 247 9.17 20.33 -16.43
CA GLY A 247 8.50 19.05 -16.21
C GLY A 247 8.73 18.51 -14.80
N ILE A 248 9.99 18.56 -14.33
CA ILE A 248 10.35 18.16 -12.98
C ILE A 248 9.58 19.02 -11.95
N ALA A 249 9.53 20.34 -12.18
CA ALA A 249 8.77 21.25 -11.31
C ALA A 249 7.28 20.93 -11.28
N ALA A 250 6.70 20.55 -12.44
CA ALA A 250 5.29 20.19 -12.54
C ALA A 250 4.97 18.95 -11.68
N ASP A 251 5.80 17.91 -11.74
CA ASP A 251 5.62 16.70 -10.91
C ASP A 251 5.76 17.00 -9.41
N LEU A 252 6.75 17.81 -9.03
CA LEU A 252 6.95 18.22 -7.63
C LEU A 252 5.79 19.08 -7.10
N VAL A 253 5.22 19.96 -7.93
CA VAL A 253 4.06 20.79 -7.56
C VAL A 253 2.80 19.94 -7.48
N ALA A 254 2.59 19.01 -8.42
CA ALA A 254 1.46 18.08 -8.41
C ALA A 254 1.45 17.21 -7.15
N GLN A 255 2.62 16.70 -6.72
CA GLN A 255 2.72 15.96 -5.47
C GLN A 255 2.41 16.83 -4.25
N ALA A 256 2.92 18.05 -4.25
CA ALA A 256 2.80 18.97 -3.12
C ALA A 256 1.38 19.50 -2.88
N GLU A 257 0.49 19.44 -3.88
CA GLU A 257 -0.90 19.92 -3.74
C GLU A 257 -1.81 18.97 -2.94
N HIS A 258 -1.37 17.71 -2.74
CA HIS A 258 -2.14 16.75 -1.97
C HIS A 258 -2.28 17.13 -0.50
N ASP A 259 -1.18 17.58 0.13
CA ASP A 259 -1.15 17.89 1.56
C ASP A 259 0.01 18.83 1.93
N PRO A 260 -0.14 19.73 2.91
CA PRO A 260 0.96 20.56 3.42
C PRO A 260 2.18 19.76 3.93
N GLU A 261 2.00 18.51 4.35
CA GLU A 261 3.06 17.61 4.80
C GLU A 261 3.66 16.75 3.68
N ALA A 262 3.15 16.85 2.44
CA ALA A 262 3.70 16.14 1.28
C ALA A 262 5.18 16.49 1.06
N LEU A 263 6.00 15.50 0.67
CA LEU A 263 7.42 15.67 0.42
C LEU A 263 7.73 15.68 -1.06
N GLY A 264 8.39 16.74 -1.54
CA GLY A 264 8.96 16.82 -2.89
C GLY A 264 10.48 16.96 -2.83
N VAL A 265 11.22 16.03 -3.43
CA VAL A 265 12.69 16.03 -3.46
C VAL A 265 13.21 15.92 -4.88
N LEU A 266 14.13 16.80 -5.26
CA LEU A 266 14.98 16.60 -6.43
C LEU A 266 16.39 16.21 -5.96
N ILE A 267 16.96 15.18 -6.57
CA ILE A 267 18.35 14.76 -6.38
C ILE A 267 19.05 14.78 -7.74
N THR A 268 20.15 15.51 -7.83
CA THR A 268 20.88 15.68 -9.10
C THR A 268 22.36 15.98 -8.83
N SER A 269 23.26 15.61 -9.72
CA SER A 269 24.64 16.11 -9.72
C SER A 269 24.78 17.39 -10.56
N ASN A 270 23.72 17.75 -11.31
CA ASN A 270 23.66 18.94 -12.15
C ASN A 270 23.12 20.15 -11.38
N ALA A 271 24.03 20.99 -10.87
CA ALA A 271 23.63 22.17 -10.07
C ALA A 271 22.75 23.15 -10.85
N ALA A 272 23.00 23.35 -12.17
CA ALA A 272 22.21 24.25 -12.99
C ALA A 272 20.77 23.74 -13.14
N LEU A 273 20.55 22.44 -13.28
CA LEU A 273 19.23 21.82 -13.28
C LEU A 273 18.51 22.07 -11.94
N GLY A 274 19.22 21.84 -10.82
CA GLY A 274 18.66 22.08 -9.50
C GLY A 274 18.17 23.51 -9.28
N GLU A 275 18.95 24.50 -9.71
CA GLU A 275 18.62 25.94 -9.64
C GLU A 275 17.44 26.30 -10.57
N ALA A 276 17.43 25.75 -11.80
CA ALA A 276 16.36 25.95 -12.76
C ALA A 276 15.01 25.37 -12.24
N VAL A 277 15.01 24.19 -11.64
CA VAL A 277 13.82 23.57 -11.06
C VAL A 277 13.25 24.41 -9.91
N VAL A 278 14.11 24.97 -9.04
CA VAL A 278 13.64 25.89 -7.97
C VAL A 278 12.97 27.13 -8.56
N ALA A 279 13.53 27.69 -9.64
CA ALA A 279 12.92 28.84 -10.31
C ALA A 279 11.54 28.50 -10.92
N GLU A 280 11.44 27.37 -11.60
CA GLU A 280 10.18 26.89 -12.19
C GLU A 280 9.11 26.59 -11.14
N ILE A 281 9.45 26.00 -10.01
CA ILE A 281 8.52 25.75 -8.89
C ILE A 281 7.92 27.05 -8.39
N ASN A 282 8.73 28.13 -8.27
CA ASN A 282 8.21 29.43 -7.84
C ASN A 282 7.21 30.04 -8.84
N ILE A 283 7.32 29.67 -10.12
CA ILE A 283 6.37 30.08 -11.16
C ILE A 283 5.11 29.22 -11.10
N GLN A 284 5.25 27.90 -11.13
CA GLN A 284 4.15 26.94 -11.30
C GLN A 284 3.28 26.80 -10.04
N SER A 285 3.85 27.00 -8.84
CA SER A 285 3.09 26.96 -7.59
C SER A 285 2.29 28.23 -7.30
N LYS A 286 2.37 29.26 -8.16
CA LYS A 286 1.54 30.48 -8.03
C LYS A 286 0.06 30.09 -8.10
N GLY A 287 -0.72 30.52 -7.10
CA GLY A 287 -2.14 30.19 -7.01
C GLY A 287 -2.48 28.90 -6.28
N ASN A 288 -1.50 28.00 -6.03
CA ASN A 288 -1.71 26.80 -5.23
C ASN A 288 -1.09 26.97 -3.82
N ALA A 289 -1.92 27.37 -2.84
CA ALA A 289 -1.46 27.66 -1.49
C ALA A 289 -0.91 26.43 -0.79
N ILE A 290 -1.52 25.27 -0.99
CA ILE A 290 -1.13 23.99 -0.37
C ILE A 290 0.24 23.57 -0.90
N ALA A 291 0.43 23.53 -2.22
CA ALA A 291 1.70 23.17 -2.83
C ALA A 291 2.84 24.11 -2.39
N ARG A 292 2.56 25.41 -2.27
CA ARG A 292 3.55 26.39 -1.77
C ARG A 292 3.94 26.16 -0.34
N GLU A 293 2.98 25.86 0.53
CA GLU A 293 3.23 25.55 1.94
C GLU A 293 4.08 24.28 2.05
N SER A 294 3.67 23.20 1.41
CA SER A 294 4.37 21.92 1.37
C SER A 294 5.82 22.08 0.87
N LEU A 295 6.02 22.66 -0.32
CA LEU A 295 7.36 22.81 -0.92
C LEU A 295 8.25 23.77 -0.13
N LYS A 296 7.69 24.75 0.59
CA LYS A 296 8.44 25.61 1.51
C LYS A 296 8.90 24.86 2.76
N ALA A 297 8.04 24.05 3.33
CA ALA A 297 8.30 23.33 4.57
C ALA A 297 9.15 22.07 4.35
N GLN A 298 8.75 21.23 3.40
CA GLN A 298 9.25 19.87 3.17
C GLN A 298 10.09 19.73 1.90
N GLY A 299 9.94 20.66 0.92
CA GLY A 299 10.61 20.54 -0.39
C GLY A 299 12.14 20.76 -0.32
N CYS A 300 12.90 19.82 -0.91
CA CYS A 300 14.36 19.84 -0.94
C CYS A 300 14.92 19.60 -2.34
N VAL A 301 16.03 20.27 -2.67
CA VAL A 301 16.91 19.95 -3.79
C VAL A 301 18.26 19.56 -3.24
N PHE A 302 18.74 18.36 -3.53
CA PHE A 302 20.09 17.92 -3.21
C PHE A 302 20.94 17.93 -4.48
N VAL A 303 21.98 18.77 -4.48
CA VAL A 303 23.03 18.77 -5.49
C VAL A 303 24.17 17.91 -4.95
N THR A 304 24.36 16.73 -5.54
CA THR A 304 25.36 15.74 -5.13
C THR A 304 26.70 15.97 -5.86
N GLU A 305 27.77 15.40 -5.33
CA GLU A 305 29.09 15.45 -5.94
C GLU A 305 29.18 14.57 -7.20
N SER A 306 28.36 13.52 -7.26
CA SER A 306 28.32 12.58 -8.37
C SER A 306 26.96 11.96 -8.59
N ILE A 307 26.75 11.39 -9.79
CA ILE A 307 25.57 10.58 -10.13
C ILE A 307 25.46 9.37 -9.19
N ALA A 308 26.56 8.73 -8.85
CA ALA A 308 26.56 7.58 -7.94
C ALA A 308 26.07 7.94 -6.53
N GLU A 309 26.44 9.12 -6.03
CA GLU A 309 25.90 9.63 -4.76
C GLU A 309 24.42 9.94 -4.86
N ALA A 310 23.94 10.50 -5.98
CA ALA A 310 22.51 10.74 -6.21
C ALA A 310 21.71 9.44 -6.17
N GLN A 311 22.18 8.39 -6.83
CA GLN A 311 21.59 7.07 -6.86
C GLN A 311 21.57 6.40 -5.47
N ASP A 312 22.66 6.50 -4.71
CA ASP A 312 22.72 5.98 -3.34
C ASP A 312 21.74 6.71 -2.43
N LEU A 313 21.73 8.03 -2.47
CA LEU A 313 20.80 8.84 -1.67
C LEU A 313 19.34 8.51 -1.98
N THR A 314 18.99 8.35 -3.27
CA THR A 314 17.66 7.94 -3.70
C THR A 314 17.23 6.61 -3.07
N ASN A 315 18.09 5.60 -3.16
CA ASN A 315 17.83 4.28 -2.56
C ASN A 315 17.75 4.33 -1.02
N ARG A 316 18.50 5.20 -0.38
CA ARG A 316 18.43 5.42 1.07
C ARG A 316 17.12 6.08 1.49
N LEU A 317 16.62 7.01 0.71
CA LEU A 317 15.31 7.65 0.96
C LEU A 317 14.14 6.71 0.68
N ALA A 318 14.29 5.76 -0.25
CA ALA A 318 13.28 4.74 -0.59
C ALA A 318 11.87 5.34 -0.79
N PRO A 319 11.69 6.25 -1.75
CA PRO A 319 10.49 7.05 -1.89
C PRO A 319 9.25 6.25 -2.28
N GLU A 320 8.10 6.83 -2.01
CA GLU A 320 6.81 6.38 -2.53
C GLU A 320 6.78 6.42 -4.06
N HIS A 321 7.02 7.60 -4.63
CA HIS A 321 7.14 7.83 -6.07
C HIS A 321 8.59 8.17 -6.41
N LEU A 322 9.13 7.52 -7.42
CA LEU A 322 10.48 7.79 -7.96
C LEU A 322 10.37 8.11 -9.44
N SER A 323 10.82 9.30 -9.86
CA SER A 323 11.01 9.62 -11.27
C SER A 323 12.50 9.55 -11.64
N VAL A 324 12.81 8.93 -12.78
CA VAL A 324 14.18 8.77 -13.33
C VAL A 324 14.22 9.11 -14.82
N ASP A 325 15.39 9.47 -15.34
CA ASP A 325 15.56 9.96 -16.71
C ASP A 325 15.34 8.89 -17.79
N ALA A 326 15.77 7.66 -17.57
CA ALA A 326 15.78 6.63 -18.60
C ALA A 326 15.59 5.20 -18.05
N ALA A 327 15.21 4.27 -18.94
CA ALA A 327 15.06 2.86 -18.60
C ALA A 327 16.36 2.19 -18.10
N SER A 328 17.52 2.72 -18.48
CA SER A 328 18.81 2.28 -17.94
C SER A 328 18.94 2.49 -16.44
N ASP A 329 18.23 3.46 -15.88
CA ASP A 329 18.26 3.81 -14.46
C ASP A 329 17.63 2.74 -13.59
N LEU A 330 16.73 1.92 -14.13
CA LEU A 330 16.15 0.78 -13.41
C LEU A 330 17.20 -0.18 -12.86
N LYS A 331 18.42 -0.20 -13.41
CA LYS A 331 19.52 -1.08 -12.95
C LYS A 331 20.03 -0.72 -11.56
N TRP A 332 19.98 0.54 -11.17
CA TRP A 332 20.44 0.98 -9.86
C TRP A 332 19.30 1.16 -8.85
N VAL A 333 18.05 1.24 -9.29
CA VAL A 333 16.88 1.36 -8.40
C VAL A 333 16.72 0.08 -7.58
N LYS A 334 16.71 0.23 -6.26
CA LYS A 334 16.52 -0.88 -5.31
C LYS A 334 15.28 -0.69 -4.45
N ASN A 335 14.96 0.55 -4.12
CA ASN A 335 13.94 0.90 -3.13
C ASN A 335 13.06 2.02 -3.65
N ALA A 336 11.82 1.70 -4.02
CA ALA A 336 10.77 2.66 -4.36
C ALA A 336 9.40 1.99 -4.26
N GLY A 337 8.34 2.76 -4.07
CA GLY A 337 6.96 2.27 -4.16
C GLY A 337 6.54 2.07 -5.61
N SER A 338 6.78 3.09 -6.45
CA SER A 338 6.56 3.07 -7.91
C SER A 338 7.65 3.88 -8.62
N VAL A 339 7.97 3.51 -9.87
CA VAL A 339 9.02 4.17 -10.66
C VAL A 339 8.45 4.68 -11.98
N PHE A 340 8.68 5.96 -12.26
CA PHE A 340 8.29 6.66 -13.48
C PHE A 340 9.54 6.92 -14.32
N VAL A 341 9.53 6.52 -15.58
CA VAL A 341 10.74 6.48 -16.43
C VAL A 341 10.60 7.39 -17.61
N GLY A 342 11.48 8.39 -17.69
CA GLY A 342 11.61 9.30 -18.83
C GLY A 342 10.67 10.50 -18.79
N ALA A 343 10.91 11.42 -19.71
CA ALA A 343 10.27 12.74 -19.76
C ALA A 343 8.75 12.72 -20.02
N TYR A 344 8.20 11.61 -20.48
CA TYR A 344 6.77 11.44 -20.80
C TYR A 344 6.02 10.58 -19.78
N ALA A 345 6.57 10.37 -18.61
CA ALA A 345 5.97 9.59 -17.55
C ALA A 345 5.70 10.46 -16.30
N PRO A 346 4.76 11.43 -16.39
CA PRO A 346 4.43 12.23 -15.21
C PRO A 346 3.81 11.33 -14.14
N GLN A 347 4.17 11.58 -12.89
CA GLN A 347 3.74 10.80 -11.72
C GLN A 347 2.19 10.72 -11.64
N SER A 348 1.48 11.80 -11.96
CA SER A 348 0.02 11.85 -11.94
C SER A 348 -0.66 10.83 -12.87
N MET A 349 0.00 10.36 -13.93
CA MET A 349 -0.56 9.27 -14.75
C MET A 349 -0.69 7.96 -13.95
N GLY A 350 0.24 7.71 -13.02
CA GLY A 350 0.20 6.56 -12.11
C GLY A 350 -0.98 6.62 -11.15
N ASP A 351 -1.39 7.82 -10.75
CA ASP A 351 -2.51 8.02 -9.83
C ASP A 351 -3.86 7.69 -10.45
N TYR A 352 -3.96 7.70 -11.79
CA TYR A 352 -5.27 7.60 -12.46
C TYR A 352 -5.40 6.44 -13.46
N VAL A 353 -4.51 6.35 -14.47
CA VAL A 353 -4.82 5.55 -15.66
C VAL A 353 -3.73 4.57 -16.10
N SER A 354 -2.52 4.62 -15.53
CA SER A 354 -1.40 3.77 -15.97
C SER A 354 -1.57 2.28 -15.67
N GLY A 355 -2.41 1.92 -14.69
CA GLY A 355 -2.64 0.53 -14.28
C GLY A 355 -1.95 0.13 -12.98
N PRO A 356 -0.65 0.41 -12.74
CA PRO A 356 -0.04 0.25 -11.41
C PRO A 356 -0.81 0.98 -10.32
N ASN A 357 -0.80 0.42 -9.10
CA ASN A 357 -1.59 0.95 -8.00
C ASN A 357 -0.97 2.20 -7.39
N HIS A 358 -1.80 3.19 -7.06
CA HIS A 358 -1.38 4.40 -6.38
C HIS A 358 -1.42 4.31 -4.85
N VAL A 359 -1.92 3.21 -4.28
CA VAL A 359 -1.79 2.96 -2.84
C VAL A 359 -0.38 2.45 -2.59
N LEU A 360 0.52 3.35 -2.29
CA LEU A 360 1.96 3.13 -2.28
C LEU A 360 2.54 3.23 -0.86
N PRO A 361 3.70 2.60 -0.61
CA PRO A 361 4.37 2.66 0.67
C PRO A 361 5.06 4.01 0.85
N THR A 362 4.67 4.77 1.87
CA THR A 362 5.32 6.02 2.28
C THR A 362 6.34 5.79 3.40
N GLY A 363 7.08 6.83 3.81
CA GLY A 363 7.94 6.78 4.99
C GLY A 363 8.99 5.69 4.92
N ARG A 364 9.64 5.51 3.78
CA ARG A 364 10.69 4.51 3.53
C ARG A 364 10.21 3.04 3.55
N VAL A 365 8.93 2.76 3.61
CA VAL A 365 8.41 1.39 3.51
C VAL A 365 8.66 0.80 2.11
N GLY A 366 8.98 1.62 1.10
CA GLY A 366 9.52 1.20 -0.20
C GLY A 366 10.78 0.32 -0.14
N ARG A 367 11.43 0.20 1.04
CA ARG A 367 12.54 -0.73 1.30
C ARG A 367 12.10 -2.19 1.46
N VAL A 368 10.85 -2.42 1.79
CA VAL A 368 10.34 -3.76 2.14
C VAL A 368 9.18 -4.22 1.26
N ARG A 369 8.54 -3.29 0.56
CA ARG A 369 7.45 -3.63 -0.37
C ARG A 369 7.22 -2.54 -1.42
N GLY A 370 6.60 -2.93 -2.54
CA GLY A 370 5.99 -2.02 -3.50
C GLY A 370 4.57 -1.61 -3.12
N GLY A 371 3.85 -1.02 -4.06
CA GLY A 371 2.45 -0.64 -3.90
C GLY A 371 1.49 -1.81 -3.67
N LEU A 372 0.24 -1.48 -3.35
CA LEU A 372 -0.84 -2.45 -3.27
C LEU A 372 -0.95 -3.22 -4.59
N SER A 373 -1.05 -4.52 -4.51
CA SER A 373 -1.06 -5.40 -5.68
C SER A 373 -2.04 -6.55 -5.50
N VAL A 374 -2.29 -7.32 -6.56
CA VAL A 374 -3.11 -8.53 -6.48
C VAL A 374 -2.59 -9.52 -5.42
N MET A 375 -1.28 -9.49 -5.13
CA MET A 375 -0.64 -10.32 -4.09
C MET A 375 -1.18 -10.05 -2.69
N ASP A 376 -1.67 -8.84 -2.45
CA ASP A 376 -2.26 -8.46 -1.16
C ASP A 376 -3.62 -9.09 -0.89
N PHE A 377 -4.26 -9.65 -1.92
CA PHE A 377 -5.60 -10.22 -1.89
C PHE A 377 -5.64 -11.74 -2.03
N VAL A 378 -4.47 -12.38 -2.05
CA VAL A 378 -4.36 -13.84 -2.17
C VAL A 378 -3.51 -14.44 -1.05
N LYS A 379 -3.74 -15.72 -0.79
CA LYS A 379 -2.90 -16.58 0.06
C LYS A 379 -2.13 -17.51 -0.85
N VAL A 380 -0.81 -17.56 -0.67
CA VAL A 380 0.05 -18.57 -1.29
C VAL A 380 0.24 -19.70 -0.29
N ILE A 381 -0.36 -20.84 -0.57
CA ILE A 381 -0.39 -22.01 0.33
C ILE A 381 0.58 -23.06 -0.22
N THR A 382 1.52 -23.48 0.58
CA THR A 382 2.47 -24.54 0.18
C THR A 382 1.81 -25.91 0.20
N VAL A 383 2.17 -26.73 -0.78
CA VAL A 383 1.68 -28.11 -0.92
C VAL A 383 2.87 -29.06 -0.90
N GLN A 384 2.76 -30.14 -0.15
CA GLN A 384 3.76 -31.19 -0.05
C GLN A 384 3.08 -32.54 -0.24
N GLN A 385 3.60 -33.34 -1.16
CA GLN A 385 3.10 -34.67 -1.45
C GLN A 385 4.26 -35.68 -1.54
N TYR A 386 4.10 -36.81 -0.88
CA TYR A 386 5.09 -37.88 -0.85
C TYR A 386 4.48 -39.18 -1.35
N THR A 387 5.23 -39.92 -2.17
CA THR A 387 5.00 -41.35 -2.34
C THR A 387 5.61 -42.10 -1.17
N ARG A 388 5.20 -43.38 -0.98
CA ARG A 388 5.80 -44.23 0.06
C ARG A 388 7.32 -44.37 -0.09
N LYS A 389 7.81 -44.45 -1.34
CA LYS A 389 9.25 -44.49 -1.64
C LYS A 389 9.93 -43.17 -1.27
N GLY A 390 9.40 -42.02 -1.72
CA GLY A 390 9.98 -40.73 -1.40
C GLY A 390 10.04 -40.46 0.11
N LEU A 391 8.99 -40.87 0.86
CA LEU A 391 9.01 -40.78 2.31
C LEU A 391 10.06 -41.68 2.95
N ARG A 392 10.26 -42.89 2.42
CA ARG A 392 11.31 -43.81 2.92
C ARG A 392 12.72 -43.30 2.62
N ASP A 393 12.91 -42.68 1.47
CA ASP A 393 14.22 -42.18 1.06
C ASP A 393 14.60 -40.90 1.86
N LEU A 394 13.69 -39.98 2.13
CA LEU A 394 13.95 -38.75 2.88
C LEU A 394 13.69 -38.87 4.39
N GLY A 395 12.86 -39.82 4.81
CA GLY A 395 12.44 -39.96 6.21
C GLY A 395 13.59 -40.08 7.22
N PRO A 396 14.67 -40.82 6.94
CA PRO A 396 15.82 -40.90 7.85
C PRO A 396 16.45 -39.55 8.16
N HIS A 397 16.51 -38.62 7.18
CA HIS A 397 17.05 -37.29 7.39
C HIS A 397 16.14 -36.43 8.29
N ALA A 398 14.82 -36.51 8.07
CA ALA A 398 13.85 -35.80 8.91
C ALA A 398 13.85 -36.34 10.35
N ILE A 399 13.98 -37.66 10.52
CA ILE A 399 14.10 -38.30 11.84
C ILE A 399 15.35 -37.84 12.57
N ALA A 400 16.51 -37.82 11.90
CA ALA A 400 17.77 -37.39 12.51
C ALA A 400 17.72 -35.93 12.98
N LEU A 401 17.11 -35.03 12.18
CA LEU A 401 16.92 -33.62 12.55
C LEU A 401 15.96 -33.49 13.75
N ALA A 402 14.82 -34.15 13.71
CA ALA A 402 13.85 -34.10 14.79
C ALA A 402 14.40 -34.60 16.12
N GLU A 403 15.24 -35.69 16.07
CA GLU A 403 15.91 -36.23 17.26
C GLU A 403 16.97 -35.27 17.80
N ALA A 404 17.76 -34.63 16.92
CA ALA A 404 18.74 -33.63 17.33
C ALA A 404 18.09 -32.40 18.01
N GLU A 405 16.88 -32.05 17.61
CA GLU A 405 16.06 -30.99 18.21
C GLU A 405 15.30 -31.46 19.48
N GLY A 406 15.36 -32.73 19.83
CA GLY A 406 14.63 -33.34 20.96
C GLY A 406 13.13 -33.55 20.66
N LEU A 407 12.69 -33.44 19.39
CA LEU A 407 11.30 -33.59 18.98
C LEU A 407 10.95 -35.04 18.65
N VAL A 408 10.94 -35.91 19.67
CA VAL A 408 10.73 -37.36 19.54
C VAL A 408 9.41 -37.71 18.84
N ALA A 409 8.34 -36.99 19.11
CA ALA A 409 7.05 -37.25 18.48
C ALA A 409 7.06 -36.92 16.97
N HIS A 410 7.84 -35.93 16.52
CA HIS A 410 8.04 -35.63 15.09
C HIS A 410 8.77 -36.79 14.40
N ALA A 411 9.87 -37.26 14.99
CA ALA A 411 10.62 -38.46 14.50
C ALA A 411 9.70 -39.69 14.41
N GLN A 412 8.90 -39.92 15.44
CA GLN A 412 7.96 -41.07 15.49
C GLN A 412 6.87 -40.96 14.41
N SER A 413 6.34 -39.77 14.15
CA SER A 413 5.36 -39.55 13.07
C SER A 413 5.90 -40.00 11.70
N VAL A 414 7.15 -39.62 11.40
CA VAL A 414 7.83 -40.06 10.17
C VAL A 414 8.05 -41.56 10.13
N ARG A 415 8.53 -42.18 11.22
CA ARG A 415 8.74 -43.61 11.31
C ARG A 415 7.49 -44.41 11.00
N VAL A 416 6.38 -44.07 11.65
CA VAL A 416 5.09 -44.73 11.47
C VAL A 416 4.61 -44.64 10.02
N LYS A 417 4.61 -43.47 9.43
CA LYS A 417 4.16 -43.27 8.06
C LYS A 417 5.08 -43.90 7.01
N ALA A 418 6.39 -43.95 7.26
CA ALA A 418 7.36 -44.63 6.39
C ALA A 418 7.29 -46.15 6.51
N GLY A 419 6.65 -46.67 7.54
CA GLY A 419 6.62 -48.10 7.89
C GLY A 419 7.97 -48.59 8.42
N PHE A 420 8.75 -47.70 9.07
CA PHE A 420 9.93 -48.10 9.84
C PHE A 420 9.48 -48.69 11.15
N ARG A 421 10.16 -49.78 11.63
CA ARG A 421 9.90 -50.31 12.96
C ARG A 421 10.21 -49.26 14.02
N ALA A 422 9.34 -49.11 15.00
CA ALA A 422 9.63 -48.31 16.17
C ALA A 422 10.93 -48.83 16.82
N GLN A 423 11.94 -47.98 16.93
CA GLN A 423 13.03 -48.24 17.87
C GLN A 423 12.41 -48.08 19.26
N GLY A 424 12.41 -49.13 20.05
CA GLY A 424 12.05 -49.06 21.46
C GLY A 424 12.90 -47.98 22.16
N PRO A 425 12.44 -47.42 23.30
CA PRO A 425 13.25 -46.48 24.05
C PRO A 425 14.62 -47.11 24.30
N GLY A 426 15.68 -46.47 23.78
CA GLY A 426 17.05 -46.89 24.05
C GLY A 426 17.29 -46.91 25.55
N PRO A 427 18.20 -47.78 26.05
CA PRO A 427 18.48 -47.89 27.48
C PRO A 427 18.86 -46.51 28.02
N GLY A 428 18.06 -46.03 28.97
CA GLY A 428 18.30 -44.77 29.62
C GLY A 428 19.73 -44.71 30.14
N LYS A 429 20.44 -43.63 29.78
CA LYS A 429 21.64 -43.26 30.49
C LYS A 429 21.18 -42.78 31.88
N SER A 430 21.37 -43.64 32.85
CA SER A 430 21.27 -43.30 34.27
C SER A 430 22.30 -42.23 34.65
#